data_48e49507b43379790b6d039ccff2b124
#
_entry.id   48e49507b43379790b6d039ccff2b124
#
_cell.length_a   1.000
_cell.length_b   1.000
_cell.length_c   1.000
_cell.angle_alpha   90.00
_cell.angle_beta   90.00
_cell.angle_gamma   90.00
#
_symmetry.space_group_name_H-M   'P 1'
#
loop_
_entity.id
_entity.type
_entity.pdbx_description
1 polymer ?
#
loop_
_entity_poly.entity_id
_entity_poly.type
_entity_poly.pdbx_seq_one_letter_code
_entity_poly.pdbx_strand_id
1 'polypeptide(L)'
;ILGIWRPTIMSAPNTSTTTTQIKRYDVVIIGAGSAGVTVAASLLKRQKDLAIAIIDPSDTHDYQPGWTLVGGGVFSAESTRRKTKSVIPECCSWYQKSAEQVDPHAQTVTLSDGASVGYSRLVVAPGLVLNWGAIKGLEETLGQNGVTSNYRYDLAPYTRSLVQGLH
;
A
#
# COMPACT_ATOMS: atom_id res chain seq x y z
N ILE A 1 52.78 -19.51 -53.71
CA ILE A 1 51.42 -18.87 -53.59
C ILE A 1 51.15 -18.72 -52.13
N LEU A 2 51.32 -17.49 -51.58
CA LEU A 2 51.06 -17.17 -50.16
C LEU A 2 49.58 -16.72 -50.07
N GLY A 3 48.75 -17.56 -49.42
CA GLY A 3 47.40 -17.24 -49.07
C GLY A 3 47.31 -16.38 -47.83
N ILE A 4 46.80 -15.15 -47.96
CA ILE A 4 46.55 -14.22 -46.85
C ILE A 4 45.27 -14.64 -46.13
N TRP A 5 45.37 -15.17 -44.91
CA TRP A 5 44.23 -15.43 -44.05
C TRP A 5 43.76 -14.12 -43.42
N ARG A 6 42.49 -13.72 -43.68
CA ARG A 6 41.84 -12.60 -43.01
C ARG A 6 40.91 -13.11 -41.92
N PRO A 7 41.08 -12.74 -40.64
CA PRO A 7 40.12 -13.10 -39.61
C PRO A 7 38.80 -12.35 -39.79
N THR A 8 37.71 -13.08 -39.89
CA THR A 8 36.35 -12.52 -39.84
C THR A 8 36.08 -12.05 -38.41
N ILE A 9 35.98 -10.74 -38.22
CA ILE A 9 35.54 -10.15 -36.95
C ILE A 9 34.06 -10.48 -36.80
N MET A 10 33.72 -11.44 -35.95
CA MET A 10 32.35 -11.67 -35.52
C MET A 10 31.93 -10.47 -34.64
N SER A 11 30.99 -9.70 -35.16
CA SER A 11 30.31 -8.65 -34.43
C SER A 11 29.62 -9.27 -33.21
N ALA A 12 29.97 -8.87 -31.99
CA ALA A 12 29.27 -9.27 -30.79
C ALA A 12 27.82 -8.79 -30.85
N PRO A 13 26.85 -9.58 -30.33
CA PRO A 13 25.47 -9.15 -30.30
C PRO A 13 25.35 -7.91 -29.43
N ASN A 14 24.79 -6.85 -30.00
CA ASN A 14 24.52 -5.59 -29.36
C ASN A 14 23.37 -5.83 -28.35
N THR A 15 23.70 -6.18 -27.10
CA THR A 15 22.72 -6.27 -26.02
C THR A 15 22.32 -4.86 -25.67
N SER A 16 21.31 -4.34 -26.35
CA SER A 16 20.63 -3.12 -25.98
C SER A 16 19.98 -3.33 -24.61
N THR A 17 20.69 -3.02 -23.53
CA THR A 17 20.13 -2.91 -22.20
C THR A 17 19.18 -1.73 -22.24
N THR A 18 17.88 -1.99 -22.41
CA THR A 18 16.85 -0.97 -22.26
C THR A 18 16.89 -0.52 -20.81
N THR A 19 17.61 0.57 -20.55
CA THR A 19 17.59 1.21 -19.23
C THR A 19 16.19 1.77 -19.05
N THR A 20 15.32 1.03 -18.35
CA THR A 20 13.99 1.52 -17.98
C THR A 20 14.18 2.73 -17.10
N GLN A 21 13.85 3.90 -17.62
CA GLN A 21 14.01 5.17 -16.90
C GLN A 21 13.08 5.15 -15.69
N ILE A 22 13.65 5.21 -14.48
CA ILE A 22 12.90 5.23 -13.22
C ILE A 22 12.10 6.54 -13.15
N LYS A 23 10.77 6.43 -13.07
CA LYS A 23 9.90 7.60 -12.88
C LYS A 23 10.09 8.15 -11.47
N ARG A 24 10.36 9.45 -11.36
CA ARG A 24 10.62 10.12 -10.09
C ARG A 24 9.48 11.06 -9.71
N TYR A 25 9.27 11.19 -8.40
CA TYR A 25 8.25 12.03 -7.79
C TYR A 25 8.86 12.91 -6.70
N ASP A 26 8.23 14.04 -6.41
CA ASP A 26 8.61 14.88 -5.28
C ASP A 26 8.40 14.14 -3.96
N VAL A 27 7.28 13.42 -3.88
CA VAL A 27 6.93 12.62 -2.70
C VAL A 27 6.42 11.26 -3.14
N VAL A 28 6.95 10.19 -2.55
CA VAL A 28 6.38 8.85 -2.60
C VAL A 28 5.81 8.50 -1.23
N ILE A 29 4.60 7.97 -1.20
CA ILE A 29 3.90 7.55 0.02
C ILE A 29 3.64 6.06 -0.06
N ILE A 30 4.16 5.28 0.89
CA ILE A 30 3.85 3.87 1.06
C ILE A 30 2.66 3.75 2.00
N GLY A 31 1.54 3.23 1.48
CA GLY A 31 0.27 3.07 2.17
C GLY A 31 -0.78 4.11 1.79
N ALA A 32 -1.94 3.65 1.31
CA ALA A 32 -3.12 4.47 1.03
C ALA A 32 -4.17 4.41 2.16
N GLY A 33 -3.76 4.04 3.36
CA GLY A 33 -4.59 4.14 4.56
C GLY A 33 -4.86 5.59 4.95
N SER A 34 -5.59 5.80 6.04
CA SER A 34 -5.99 7.15 6.52
C SER A 34 -4.81 8.11 6.65
N ALA A 35 -3.64 7.62 7.12
CA ALA A 35 -2.45 8.44 7.26
C ALA A 35 -1.89 8.89 5.90
N GLY A 36 -1.66 7.95 4.97
CA GLY A 36 -1.06 8.25 3.68
C GLY A 36 -1.92 9.18 2.82
N VAL A 37 -3.22 8.91 2.75
CA VAL A 37 -4.18 9.76 2.00
C VAL A 37 -4.26 11.16 2.62
N THR A 38 -4.28 11.27 3.95
CA THR A 38 -4.31 12.56 4.65
C THR A 38 -3.04 13.36 4.37
N VAL A 39 -1.87 12.72 4.38
CA VAL A 39 -0.60 13.38 4.03
C VAL A 39 -0.64 13.89 2.60
N ALA A 40 -1.06 13.06 1.62
CA ALA A 40 -1.18 13.47 0.22
C ALA A 40 -2.09 14.70 0.07
N ALA A 41 -3.30 14.64 0.62
CA ALA A 41 -4.26 15.74 0.55
C ALA A 41 -3.73 17.02 1.24
N SER A 42 -3.05 16.86 2.37
CA SER A 42 -2.48 17.97 3.14
C SER A 42 -1.32 18.65 2.40
N LEU A 43 -0.47 17.89 1.72
CA LEU A 43 0.63 18.41 0.91
C LEU A 43 0.07 19.17 -0.31
N LEU A 44 -0.86 18.59 -1.04
CA LEU A 44 -1.50 19.21 -2.21
C LEU A 44 -2.29 20.48 -1.87
N LYS A 45 -2.86 20.55 -0.67
CA LYS A 45 -3.52 21.78 -0.20
C LYS A 45 -2.51 22.93 -0.04
N ARG A 46 -1.26 22.62 0.29
CA ARG A 46 -0.18 23.60 0.49
C ARG A 46 0.58 23.93 -0.81
N GLN A 47 0.77 22.90 -1.63
CA GLN A 47 1.50 23.02 -2.91
C GLN A 47 0.83 22.09 -3.93
N LYS A 48 0.07 22.68 -4.86
CA LYS A 48 -0.82 21.95 -5.78
C LYS A 48 -0.10 21.22 -6.90
N ASP A 49 1.12 21.65 -7.23
CA ASP A 49 1.96 21.16 -8.33
C ASP A 49 2.92 20.03 -7.93
N LEU A 50 2.86 19.56 -6.68
CA LEU A 50 3.66 18.41 -6.25
C LEU A 50 3.32 17.14 -7.02
N ALA A 51 4.36 16.52 -7.59
CA ALA A 51 4.25 15.18 -8.16
C ALA A 51 4.27 14.15 -7.02
N ILE A 52 3.11 13.59 -6.70
CA ILE A 52 2.95 12.61 -5.62
C ILE A 52 2.59 11.23 -6.18
N ALA A 53 3.30 10.18 -5.71
CA ALA A 53 2.91 8.80 -5.93
C ALA A 53 2.51 8.14 -4.62
N ILE A 54 1.47 7.30 -4.66
CA ILE A 54 1.01 6.47 -3.55
C ILE A 54 1.16 5.02 -3.97
N ILE A 55 1.76 4.19 -3.12
CA ILE A 55 1.97 2.76 -3.33
C ILE A 55 1.13 2.01 -2.30
N ASP A 56 0.14 1.25 -2.76
CA ASP A 56 -0.73 0.42 -1.91
C ASP A 56 -1.40 -0.65 -2.76
N PRO A 57 -1.33 -1.95 -2.40
CA PRO A 57 -1.91 -3.03 -3.18
C PRO A 57 -3.44 -3.13 -3.06
N SER A 58 -4.03 -2.56 -1.99
CA SER A 58 -5.45 -2.73 -1.68
C SER A 58 -6.35 -1.87 -2.56
N ASP A 59 -7.39 -2.47 -3.11
CA ASP A 59 -8.47 -1.76 -3.82
C ASP A 59 -9.52 -1.18 -2.86
N THR A 60 -9.47 -1.56 -1.57
CA THR A 60 -10.38 -1.12 -0.52
C THR A 60 -9.66 -0.29 0.54
N HIS A 61 -10.28 0.81 0.91
CA HIS A 61 -9.84 1.71 1.99
C HIS A 61 -10.82 1.60 3.15
N ASP A 62 -10.34 1.12 4.28
CA ASP A 62 -11.10 0.99 5.51
C ASP A 62 -10.76 2.13 6.48
N TYR A 63 -11.80 2.81 6.97
CA TYR A 63 -11.66 3.77 8.07
C TYR A 63 -11.71 3.02 9.40
N GLN A 64 -10.62 2.37 9.76
CA GLN A 64 -10.50 1.50 10.94
C GLN A 64 -10.98 2.17 12.25
N PRO A 65 -10.73 3.47 12.55
CA PRO A 65 -11.26 4.08 13.76
C PRO A 65 -12.79 4.05 13.86
N GLY A 66 -13.50 3.96 12.73
CA GLY A 66 -14.94 3.83 12.68
C GLY A 66 -15.47 2.47 13.16
N TRP A 67 -14.63 1.42 13.19
CA TRP A 67 -15.08 0.08 13.58
C TRP A 67 -15.48 -0.02 15.06
N THR A 68 -14.89 0.79 15.92
CA THR A 68 -15.34 0.93 17.32
C THR A 68 -16.78 1.45 17.37
N LEU A 69 -17.14 2.39 16.52
CA LEU A 69 -18.50 2.92 16.40
C LEU A 69 -19.47 1.93 15.76
N VAL A 70 -18.98 1.02 14.90
CA VAL A 70 -19.76 -0.12 14.40
C VAL A 70 -20.08 -1.06 15.56
N GLY A 71 -19.11 -1.46 16.36
CA GLY A 71 -19.31 -2.28 17.57
C GLY A 71 -20.24 -1.62 18.59
N GLY A 72 -20.19 -0.29 18.71
CA GLY A 72 -21.13 0.51 19.51
C GLY A 72 -22.53 0.70 18.89
N GLY A 73 -22.71 0.30 17.61
CA GLY A 73 -23.99 0.41 16.89
C GLY A 73 -24.33 1.81 16.40
N VAL A 74 -23.32 2.70 16.27
CA VAL A 74 -23.49 4.07 15.75
C VAL A 74 -23.30 4.12 14.24
N PHE A 75 -22.34 3.32 13.70
CA PHE A 75 -22.10 3.21 12.27
C PHE A 75 -22.48 1.82 11.73
N SER A 76 -22.81 1.74 10.45
CA SER A 76 -22.79 0.46 9.73
C SER A 76 -21.37 0.17 9.28
N ALA A 77 -21.01 -1.13 9.15
CA ALA A 77 -19.67 -1.52 8.69
C ALA A 77 -19.39 -0.97 7.29
N GLU A 78 -20.38 -1.03 6.39
CA GLU A 78 -20.25 -0.57 5.00
C GLU A 78 -19.92 0.92 4.91
N SER A 79 -20.42 1.73 5.85
CA SER A 79 -20.16 3.18 5.89
C SER A 79 -18.68 3.50 6.14
N THR A 80 -17.92 2.54 6.70
CA THR A 80 -16.50 2.68 7.02
C THR A 80 -15.58 2.21 5.89
N ARG A 81 -16.12 1.63 4.81
CA ARG A 81 -15.36 1.09 3.67
C ARG A 81 -15.62 1.88 2.39
N ARG A 82 -14.57 2.14 1.63
CA ARG A 82 -14.61 2.81 0.32
C ARG A 82 -13.63 2.14 -0.65
N LYS A 83 -13.77 2.42 -1.94
CA LYS A 83 -12.72 2.06 -2.91
C LYS A 83 -11.51 2.97 -2.72
N THR A 84 -10.32 2.41 -2.66
CA THR A 84 -9.06 3.15 -2.47
C THR A 84 -8.91 4.27 -3.50
N LYS A 85 -9.25 4.01 -4.76
CA LYS A 85 -9.20 5.03 -5.82
C LYS A 85 -10.08 6.24 -5.53
N SER A 86 -11.19 6.08 -4.80
CA SER A 86 -12.12 7.18 -4.52
C SER A 86 -11.63 8.13 -3.40
N VAL A 87 -10.62 7.73 -2.64
CA VAL A 87 -10.05 8.53 -1.55
C VAL A 87 -8.68 9.10 -1.88
N ILE A 88 -7.98 8.54 -2.86
CA ILE A 88 -6.71 9.08 -3.37
C ILE A 88 -7.00 10.36 -4.18
N PRO A 89 -6.31 11.50 -3.92
CA PRO A 89 -6.45 12.70 -4.72
C PRO A 89 -6.16 12.42 -6.21
N GLU A 90 -6.99 12.93 -7.12
CA GLU A 90 -6.94 12.63 -8.56
C GLU A 90 -5.59 12.95 -9.22
N CYS A 91 -4.89 13.96 -8.72
CA CYS A 91 -3.57 14.34 -9.23
C CYS A 91 -2.42 13.42 -8.75
N CYS A 92 -2.68 12.50 -7.81
CA CYS A 92 -1.69 11.52 -7.38
C CYS A 92 -1.63 10.33 -8.35
N SER A 93 -0.41 9.84 -8.61
CA SER A 93 -0.21 8.54 -9.25
C SER A 93 -0.41 7.44 -8.23
N TRP A 94 -1.32 6.50 -8.49
CA TRP A 94 -1.49 5.33 -7.64
C TRP A 94 -0.88 4.08 -8.29
N TYR A 95 0.06 3.47 -7.56
CA TYR A 95 0.63 2.17 -7.88
C TYR A 95 -0.08 1.11 -7.01
N GLN A 96 -0.99 0.36 -7.63
CA GLN A 96 -1.71 -0.73 -6.95
C GLN A 96 -0.82 -1.97 -6.81
N LYS A 97 0.24 -1.82 -6.03
CA LYS A 97 1.30 -2.81 -5.82
C LYS A 97 1.86 -2.68 -4.42
N SER A 98 2.49 -3.75 -3.93
CA SER A 98 3.24 -3.69 -2.67
C SER A 98 4.60 -3.03 -2.88
N ALA A 99 5.06 -2.30 -1.87
CA ALA A 99 6.45 -1.87 -1.75
C ALA A 99 7.24 -3.02 -1.12
N GLU A 100 8.28 -3.51 -1.80
CA GLU A 100 9.08 -4.64 -1.32
C GLU A 100 10.42 -4.21 -0.73
N GLN A 101 11.05 -3.21 -1.35
CA GLN A 101 12.35 -2.74 -0.92
C GLN A 101 12.45 -1.22 -1.05
N VAL A 102 13.12 -0.60 -0.09
CA VAL A 102 13.50 0.81 -0.13
C VAL A 102 15.01 0.91 -0.17
N ASP A 103 15.53 1.64 -1.17
CA ASP A 103 16.93 2.05 -1.21
C ASP A 103 17.00 3.55 -0.90
N PRO A 104 17.43 3.94 0.32
CA PRO A 104 17.52 5.35 0.71
C PRO A 104 18.67 6.09 0.04
N HIS A 105 19.72 5.39 -0.43
CA HIS A 105 20.85 6.02 -1.14
C HIS A 105 20.47 6.36 -2.58
N ALA A 106 19.86 5.40 -3.30
CA ALA A 106 19.34 5.63 -4.64
C ALA A 106 18.04 6.44 -4.63
N GLN A 107 17.40 6.58 -3.48
CA GLN A 107 16.08 7.20 -3.30
C GLN A 107 15.04 6.53 -4.20
N THR A 108 14.91 5.21 -4.08
CA THR A 108 13.96 4.39 -4.85
C THR A 108 13.19 3.43 -3.97
N VAL A 109 11.98 3.10 -4.42
CA VAL A 109 11.14 2.02 -3.88
C VAL A 109 10.96 0.99 -4.99
N THR A 110 11.28 -0.26 -4.72
CA THR A 110 11.01 -1.40 -5.61
C THR A 110 9.63 -1.95 -5.30
N LEU A 111 8.84 -2.15 -6.34
CA LEU A 111 7.47 -2.67 -6.29
C LEU A 111 7.46 -4.19 -6.48
N SER A 112 6.32 -4.83 -6.13
CA SER A 112 6.13 -6.29 -6.24
C SER A 112 6.22 -6.86 -7.66
N ASP A 113 6.22 -6.04 -8.70
CA ASP A 113 6.47 -6.45 -10.08
C ASP A 113 7.91 -6.19 -10.55
N GLY A 114 8.80 -5.80 -9.65
CA GLY A 114 10.20 -5.48 -9.95
C GLY A 114 10.43 -4.08 -10.50
N ALA A 115 9.38 -3.30 -10.78
CA ALA A 115 9.53 -1.90 -11.19
C ALA A 115 10.04 -1.04 -10.02
N SER A 116 10.71 0.06 -10.35
CA SER A 116 11.21 1.00 -9.34
C SER A 116 10.61 2.38 -9.53
N VAL A 117 10.30 3.03 -8.41
CA VAL A 117 9.77 4.39 -8.33
C VAL A 117 10.75 5.24 -7.53
N GLY A 118 11.20 6.36 -8.12
CA GLY A 118 12.13 7.28 -7.48
C GLY A 118 11.41 8.38 -6.69
N TYR A 119 12.05 8.87 -5.64
CA TYR A 119 11.49 9.93 -4.79
C TYR A 119 12.54 10.98 -4.40
N SER A 120 12.08 12.18 -4.08
CA SER A 120 12.86 13.18 -3.36
C SER A 120 12.60 13.09 -1.84
N ARG A 121 11.37 12.74 -1.46
CA ARG A 121 10.95 12.49 -0.07
C ARG A 121 10.08 11.24 -0.02
N LEU A 122 10.26 10.45 1.04
CA LEU A 122 9.49 9.23 1.27
C LEU A 122 8.66 9.37 2.56
N VAL A 123 7.39 8.99 2.46
CA VAL A 123 6.49 8.82 3.60
C VAL A 123 6.18 7.34 3.74
N VAL A 124 6.38 6.78 4.92
CA VAL A 124 6.14 5.36 5.20
C VAL A 124 4.96 5.26 6.17
N ALA A 125 3.80 4.83 5.67
CA ALA A 125 2.55 4.74 6.41
C ALA A 125 1.78 3.44 6.08
N PRO A 126 2.42 2.25 6.18
CA PRO A 126 1.84 0.96 5.74
C PRO A 126 0.73 0.46 6.67
N GLY A 127 0.49 1.10 7.81
CA GLY A 127 -0.47 0.65 8.81
C GLY A 127 0.09 -0.46 9.71
N LEU A 128 -0.84 -1.22 10.31
CA LEU A 128 -0.54 -2.29 11.27
C LEU A 128 -1.00 -3.63 10.74
N VAL A 129 -0.24 -4.67 11.05
CA VAL A 129 -0.66 -6.07 10.96
C VAL A 129 -0.79 -6.61 12.39
N LEU A 130 -1.99 -7.06 12.76
CA LEU A 130 -2.24 -7.60 14.08
C LEU A 130 -1.81 -9.07 14.13
N ASN A 131 -0.93 -9.38 15.06
CA ASN A 131 -0.44 -10.75 15.26
C ASN A 131 -1.38 -11.52 16.20
N TRP A 132 -2.52 -11.99 15.67
CA TRP A 132 -3.50 -12.75 16.45
C TRP A 132 -2.94 -14.05 17.01
N GLY A 133 -2.06 -14.72 16.24
CA GLY A 133 -1.42 -15.98 16.65
C GLY A 133 -0.41 -15.82 17.80
N ALA A 134 -0.03 -14.60 18.20
CA ALA A 134 0.83 -14.37 19.36
C ALA A 134 0.16 -14.75 20.70
N ILE A 135 -1.17 -14.86 20.72
CA ILE A 135 -1.95 -15.28 21.89
C ILE A 135 -2.55 -16.66 21.57
N LYS A 136 -2.14 -17.68 22.32
CA LYS A 136 -2.59 -19.05 22.11
C LYS A 136 -4.13 -19.14 22.21
N GLY A 137 -4.76 -19.72 21.19
CA GLY A 137 -6.20 -19.92 21.12
C GLY A 137 -7.00 -18.70 20.66
N LEU A 138 -6.35 -17.53 20.46
CA LEU A 138 -7.08 -16.33 20.05
C LEU A 138 -7.52 -16.41 18.59
N GLU A 139 -6.64 -16.81 17.69
CA GLU A 139 -6.93 -16.84 16.25
C GLU A 139 -8.06 -17.79 15.91
N GLU A 140 -8.12 -18.95 16.58
CA GLU A 140 -9.14 -19.98 16.37
C GLU A 140 -10.50 -19.59 16.99
N THR A 141 -10.52 -18.69 17.98
CA THR A 141 -11.75 -18.31 18.71
C THR A 141 -12.33 -16.97 18.25
N LEU A 142 -11.58 -16.19 17.49
CA LEU A 142 -12.07 -14.91 16.97
C LEU A 142 -13.34 -15.06 16.13
N GLY A 143 -14.38 -14.31 16.50
CA GLY A 143 -15.68 -14.34 15.84
C GLY A 143 -16.65 -15.38 16.39
N GLN A 144 -16.29 -16.10 17.47
CA GLN A 144 -17.13 -17.10 18.11
C GLN A 144 -16.94 -17.09 19.64
N ASN A 145 -17.86 -17.73 20.36
CA ASN A 145 -17.82 -17.90 21.83
C ASN A 145 -17.65 -16.58 22.62
N GLY A 146 -18.15 -15.46 22.09
CA GLY A 146 -18.02 -14.15 22.73
C GLY A 146 -16.66 -13.46 22.50
N VAL A 147 -15.75 -14.07 21.76
CA VAL A 147 -14.43 -13.48 21.46
C VAL A 147 -14.51 -12.64 20.18
N THR A 148 -14.23 -11.35 20.29
CA THR A 148 -14.35 -10.40 19.20
C THR A 148 -13.24 -9.35 19.21
N SER A 149 -13.18 -8.52 18.17
CA SER A 149 -12.29 -7.37 18.09
C SER A 149 -12.84 -6.29 17.17
N ASN A 150 -12.73 -5.02 17.60
CA ASN A 150 -13.00 -3.87 16.74
C ASN A 150 -11.81 -3.47 15.84
N TYR A 151 -10.77 -4.31 15.79
CA TYR A 151 -9.64 -4.14 14.88
C TYR A 151 -9.73 -5.02 13.62
N ARG A 152 -10.91 -5.64 13.40
CA ARG A 152 -11.24 -6.36 12.16
C ARG A 152 -12.60 -5.90 11.67
N TYR A 153 -12.67 -5.62 10.36
CA TYR A 153 -13.89 -5.14 9.69
C TYR A 153 -15.05 -6.12 9.85
N ASP A 154 -14.79 -7.41 9.70
CA ASP A 154 -15.78 -8.50 9.77
C ASP A 154 -16.24 -8.79 11.20
N LEU A 155 -15.46 -8.43 12.23
CA LEU A 155 -15.78 -8.70 13.64
C LEU A 155 -16.47 -7.52 14.34
N ALA A 156 -16.36 -6.31 13.84
CA ALA A 156 -17.01 -5.16 14.44
C ALA A 156 -18.55 -5.30 14.52
N PRO A 157 -19.26 -5.84 13.51
CA PRO A 157 -20.69 -6.17 13.64
C PRO A 157 -20.98 -7.25 14.68
N TYR A 158 -20.09 -8.26 14.82
CA TYR A 158 -20.23 -9.30 15.84
C TYR A 158 -20.11 -8.71 17.26
N THR A 159 -19.21 -7.74 17.47
CA THR A 159 -19.17 -6.99 18.74
C THR A 159 -20.53 -6.36 19.07
N ARG A 160 -21.19 -5.76 18.08
CA ARG A 160 -22.54 -5.16 18.27
C ARG A 160 -23.56 -6.21 18.69
N SER A 161 -23.58 -7.37 18.03
CA SER A 161 -24.52 -8.44 18.40
C SER A 161 -24.32 -8.95 19.80
N LEU A 162 -23.07 -9.08 20.27
CA LEU A 162 -22.73 -9.46 21.64
C LEU A 162 -23.27 -8.43 22.65
N VAL A 163 -23.06 -7.14 22.41
CA VAL A 163 -23.55 -6.05 23.26
C VAL A 163 -25.07 -6.07 23.34
N GLN A 164 -25.76 -6.34 22.24
CA GLN A 164 -27.23 -6.45 22.21
C GLN A 164 -27.78 -7.68 22.94
N GLY A 165 -26.98 -8.74 23.04
CA GLY A 165 -27.35 -9.97 23.77
C GLY A 165 -27.07 -9.95 25.27
N LEU A 166 -26.59 -8.85 25.83
CA LEU A 166 -26.29 -8.68 27.27
C LEU A 166 -27.54 -8.24 28.09
N HIS A 167 -28.72 -8.76 27.78
CA HIS A 167 -29.96 -8.44 28.50
C HIS A 167 -30.28 -9.48 29.55
#